data_b3217eac6c3529277494d47fdd269109
#
_entry.id   b3217eac6c3529277494d47fdd269109
#
_cell.length_a   1.000
_cell.length_b   1.000
_cell.length_c   1.000
_cell.angle_alpha   90.00
_cell.angle_beta   90.00
_cell.angle_gamma   90.00
#
_symmetry.space_group_name_H-M   'P 1'
#
loop_
_entity.id
_entity.type
_entity.pdbx_description
1 polymer ?
#
loop_
_entity_poly.entity_id
_entity_poly.type
_entity_poly.pdbx_seq_one_letter_code
_entity_poly.pdbx_strand_id
1 'polypeptide(L)'
;MSTIVVREYKKIGIESTSKTDIDKVIDKDKFDKLKEFIKDNKLHKEPKFFEIFKDYIIPQNFIGSINIDDISVEIFPKIPLVKDDKAQERKRFLEILEYVETFNENIFENLEIGNQNMPILEIFISNFIKEVEKIVKKGLVYSYINKSENILYFKGKLDLPNHIKYNIIENRFFMNFDEFSVSSMENCLLKLALEKIKNISSNIENTDKIHQLLIQFEDIETSGL
;
A
#
# COMPACT_ATOMS: atom_id res chain seq x y z
N MET A 1 1.71 0.32 17.42
CA MET A 1 2.18 1.31 16.43
C MET A 1 2.01 2.70 17.00
N SER A 2 3.06 3.54 17.01
CA SER A 2 2.95 4.92 17.53
C SER A 2 2.71 5.88 16.38
N THR A 3 1.61 6.65 16.45
CA THR A 3 1.25 7.63 15.42
C THR A 3 1.79 9.02 15.78
N ILE A 4 2.58 9.60 14.90
CA ILE A 4 3.13 10.93 14.96
C ILE A 4 2.36 11.80 13.99
N VAL A 5 1.63 12.79 14.48
CA VAL A 5 0.84 13.72 13.65
C VAL A 5 1.55 15.07 13.59
N VAL A 6 1.77 15.57 12.39
CA VAL A 6 2.40 16.86 12.12
C VAL A 6 1.78 17.53 10.89
N ARG A 7 1.95 18.84 10.75
CA ARG A 7 1.56 19.60 9.55
C ARG A 7 2.76 19.83 8.63
N GLU A 8 2.50 20.09 7.36
CA GLU A 8 3.51 20.61 6.43
C GLU A 8 4.25 21.83 7.04
N TYR A 9 5.53 21.93 6.74
CA TYR A 9 6.43 22.98 7.21
C TYR A 9 6.65 23.05 8.72
N LYS A 10 6.16 22.04 9.49
CA LYS A 10 6.39 21.94 10.93
C LYS A 10 7.56 21.00 11.23
N LYS A 11 8.32 21.33 12.27
CA LYS A 11 9.55 20.61 12.63
C LYS A 11 9.23 19.37 13.45
N ILE A 12 9.71 18.22 12.98
CA ILE A 12 9.75 16.95 13.70
C ILE A 12 11.20 16.73 14.15
N GLY A 13 11.45 16.52 15.41
CA GLY A 13 12.83 16.35 15.87
C GLY A 13 12.96 15.74 17.25
N ILE A 14 14.21 15.70 17.71
CA ILE A 14 14.57 15.28 19.06
C ILE A 14 14.68 16.50 19.98
N GLU A 15 14.54 16.28 21.28
CA GLU A 15 14.79 17.30 22.27
C GLU A 15 16.25 17.78 22.13
N SER A 16 16.42 19.01 21.65
CA SER A 16 17.74 19.57 21.33
C SER A 16 18.13 20.60 22.37
N THR A 17 19.41 20.63 22.71
CA THR A 17 20.03 21.72 23.53
C THR A 17 20.11 23.04 22.76
N SER A 18 19.85 23.05 21.47
CA SER A 18 19.80 24.26 20.65
C SER A 18 18.43 24.94 20.78
N LYS A 19 18.43 26.31 20.77
CA LYS A 19 17.22 27.16 20.88
C LYS A 19 16.20 27.03 19.72
N THR A 20 16.17 25.88 19.08
CA THR A 20 15.27 25.65 17.92
C THR A 20 13.94 25.11 18.42
N ASP A 21 12.86 25.87 18.25
CA ASP A 21 11.52 25.39 18.54
C ASP A 21 11.17 24.20 17.65
N ILE A 22 10.89 23.05 18.26
CA ILE A 22 10.47 21.82 17.60
C ILE A 22 8.97 21.67 17.82
N ASP A 23 8.21 21.58 16.73
CA ASP A 23 6.75 21.49 16.78
C ASP A 23 6.29 20.10 17.27
N LYS A 24 7.06 19.04 16.94
CA LYS A 24 6.81 17.68 17.38
C LYS A 24 8.10 17.00 17.81
N VAL A 25 8.23 16.75 19.10
CA VAL A 25 9.36 16.01 19.68
C VAL A 25 9.10 14.52 19.61
N ILE A 26 10.11 13.76 19.18
CA ILE A 26 10.10 12.29 19.11
C ILE A 26 11.38 11.71 19.67
N ASP A 27 11.38 10.44 20.03
CA ASP A 27 12.55 9.71 20.50
C ASP A 27 13.64 9.67 19.42
N LYS A 28 14.89 9.64 19.84
CA LYS A 28 16.05 9.64 18.94
C LYS A 28 16.02 8.45 17.97
N ASP A 29 15.68 7.26 18.46
CA ASP A 29 15.62 6.06 17.61
C ASP A 29 14.58 6.19 16.51
N LYS A 30 13.40 6.76 16.84
CA LYS A 30 12.35 7.04 15.84
C LYS A 30 12.77 8.11 14.84
N PHE A 31 13.50 9.12 15.31
CA PHE A 31 14.04 10.18 14.47
C PHE A 31 15.07 9.63 13.47
N ASP A 32 16.00 8.80 13.95
CA ASP A 32 17.05 8.23 13.11
C ASP A 32 16.44 7.28 12.04
N LYS A 33 15.47 6.44 12.40
CA LYS A 33 14.71 5.60 11.45
C LYS A 33 13.99 6.44 10.37
N LEU A 34 13.29 7.51 10.78
CA LEU A 34 12.60 8.40 9.84
C LEU A 34 13.59 9.09 8.90
N LYS A 35 14.73 9.53 9.44
CA LYS A 35 15.79 10.19 8.68
C LYS A 35 16.42 9.24 7.64
N GLU A 36 16.68 8.00 8.02
CA GLU A 36 17.20 6.96 7.14
C GLU A 36 16.20 6.65 6.03
N PHE A 37 14.94 6.39 6.35
CA PHE A 37 13.87 6.16 5.39
C PHE A 37 13.76 7.27 4.33
N ILE A 38 13.79 8.55 4.76
CA ILE A 38 13.72 9.71 3.86
C ILE A 38 14.93 9.74 2.92
N LYS A 39 16.11 9.37 3.41
CA LYS A 39 17.34 9.34 2.61
C LYS A 39 17.32 8.19 1.60
N ASP A 40 16.96 6.99 2.01
CA ASP A 40 16.94 5.78 1.19
C ASP A 40 15.94 5.91 0.04
N ASN A 41 14.77 6.48 0.33
CA ASN A 41 13.75 6.76 -0.66
C ASN A 41 13.99 8.08 -1.43
N LYS A 42 15.12 8.77 -1.19
CA LYS A 42 15.51 10.02 -1.87
C LYS A 42 14.49 11.15 -1.75
N LEU A 43 13.63 11.14 -0.74
CA LEU A 43 12.54 12.12 -0.54
C LEU A 43 13.06 13.53 -0.17
N HIS A 44 14.35 13.67 0.11
CA HIS A 44 15.05 14.94 0.35
C HIS A 44 15.68 15.55 -0.91
N LYS A 45 15.61 14.86 -2.06
CA LYS A 45 16.11 15.31 -3.37
C LYS A 45 14.95 15.92 -4.17
N GLU A 46 15.25 16.39 -5.39
CA GLU A 46 14.22 16.96 -6.28
C GLU A 46 13.27 15.87 -6.84
N PRO A 47 11.94 16.06 -6.74
CA PRO A 47 11.24 17.11 -6.01
C PRO A 47 11.41 16.96 -4.49
N LYS A 48 11.68 18.09 -3.80
CA LYS A 48 12.05 18.09 -2.38
C LYS A 48 10.80 17.99 -1.49
N PHE A 49 10.57 16.81 -0.93
CA PHE A 49 9.46 16.57 0.00
C PHE A 49 9.85 16.76 1.46
N PHE A 50 11.15 16.64 1.78
CA PHE A 50 11.66 16.80 3.14
C PHE A 50 12.97 17.59 3.16
N GLU A 51 13.12 18.46 4.16
CA GLU A 51 14.41 19.02 4.54
C GLU A 51 14.92 18.32 5.79
N ILE A 52 16.18 17.86 5.70
CA ILE A 52 16.82 17.13 6.79
C ILE A 52 17.89 18.02 7.43
N PHE A 53 17.74 18.26 8.71
CA PHE A 53 18.73 18.93 9.55
C PHE A 53 19.36 17.94 10.53
N LYS A 54 20.27 18.42 11.38
CA LYS A 54 20.95 17.57 12.36
C LYS A 54 19.95 16.99 13.37
N ASP A 55 19.12 17.84 13.97
CA ASP A 55 18.27 17.51 15.10
C ASP A 55 16.76 17.57 14.78
N TYR A 56 16.38 17.94 13.55
CA TYR A 56 15.00 17.99 13.10
C TYR A 56 14.86 17.78 11.59
N ILE A 57 13.65 17.45 11.17
CA ILE A 57 13.20 17.26 9.77
C ILE A 57 11.97 18.14 9.55
N ILE A 58 11.87 18.75 8.37
CA ILE A 58 10.71 19.55 7.96
C ILE A 58 10.06 18.89 6.74
N PRO A 59 8.82 18.39 6.83
CA PRO A 59 8.05 18.00 5.65
C PRO A 59 7.70 19.24 4.84
N GLN A 60 7.94 19.18 3.53
CA GLN A 60 7.59 20.22 2.55
C GLN A 60 6.74 19.56 1.47
N ASN A 61 5.77 20.23 0.90
CA ASN A 61 5.00 19.75 -0.26
C ASN A 61 4.67 18.23 -0.21
N PHE A 62 4.50 17.67 0.98
CA PHE A 62 4.17 16.28 1.21
C PHE A 62 3.03 16.17 2.20
N ILE A 63 1.95 15.55 1.76
CA ILE A 63 0.76 15.26 2.55
C ILE A 63 0.50 13.77 2.45
N GLY A 64 0.29 13.11 3.58
CA GLY A 64 0.05 11.67 3.59
C GLY A 64 0.58 10.98 4.82
N SER A 65 0.85 9.68 4.70
CA SER A 65 1.35 8.84 5.78
C SER A 65 2.64 8.13 5.37
N ILE A 66 3.61 8.10 6.28
CA ILE A 66 4.83 7.30 6.18
C ILE A 66 4.81 6.27 7.31
N ASN A 67 4.91 5.01 6.95
CA ASN A 67 4.97 3.91 7.92
C ASN A 67 6.33 3.22 7.85
N ILE A 68 6.96 3.11 9.00
CA ILE A 68 8.29 2.52 9.17
C ILE A 68 8.21 1.64 10.42
N ASP A 69 8.27 0.33 10.26
CA ASP A 69 8.16 -0.64 11.36
C ASP A 69 6.95 -0.36 12.29
N ASP A 70 7.23 0.14 13.49
CA ASP A 70 6.26 0.46 14.54
C ASP A 70 5.83 1.94 14.57
N ILE A 71 6.33 2.76 13.63
CA ILE A 71 6.12 4.21 13.57
C ILE A 71 5.22 4.54 12.38
N SER A 72 4.16 5.32 12.62
CA SER A 72 3.36 5.97 11.59
C SER A 72 3.50 7.49 11.72
N VAL A 73 3.93 8.16 10.66
CA VAL A 73 4.02 9.62 10.59
C VAL A 73 2.94 10.12 9.65
N GLU A 74 1.95 10.81 10.18
CA GLU A 74 0.87 11.43 9.41
C GLU A 74 1.16 12.93 9.23
N ILE A 75 1.21 13.37 7.99
CA ILE A 75 1.51 14.74 7.61
C ILE A 75 0.27 15.36 6.97
N PHE A 76 -0.31 16.35 7.64
CA PHE A 76 -1.50 17.06 7.22
C PHE A 76 -1.17 18.34 6.46
N PRO A 77 -2.06 18.79 5.57
CA PRO A 77 -1.90 20.06 4.89
C PRO A 77 -1.98 21.23 5.87
N LYS A 78 -1.30 22.32 5.54
CA LYS A 78 -1.40 23.57 6.28
C LYS A 78 -2.74 24.26 5.97
N ILE A 79 -3.83 23.80 6.58
CA ILE A 79 -5.15 24.42 6.45
C ILE A 79 -5.32 25.41 7.59
N PRO A 80 -5.70 26.68 7.33
CA PRO A 80 -6.02 27.63 8.38
C PRO A 80 -7.28 27.19 9.13
N LEU A 81 -7.12 26.84 10.41
CA LEU A 81 -8.22 26.54 11.31
C LEU A 81 -8.45 27.69 12.28
N VAL A 82 -9.71 27.93 12.64
CA VAL A 82 -10.08 28.96 13.61
C VAL A 82 -9.66 28.58 15.03
N LYS A 83 -9.47 27.26 15.28
CA LYS A 83 -8.96 26.69 16.53
C LYS A 83 -8.03 25.52 16.20
N ASP A 84 -7.03 25.29 17.05
CA ASP A 84 -6.11 24.15 16.95
C ASP A 84 -6.80 22.86 17.41
N ASP A 85 -7.80 22.41 16.64
CA ASP A 85 -8.53 21.17 16.88
C ASP A 85 -8.10 20.11 15.86
N LYS A 86 -7.31 19.14 16.32
CA LYS A 86 -6.78 18.05 15.49
C LYS A 86 -7.86 17.18 14.86
N ALA A 87 -8.99 17.02 15.53
CA ALA A 87 -10.10 16.23 15.01
C ALA A 87 -10.76 16.95 13.82
N GLN A 88 -10.95 18.26 13.90
CA GLN A 88 -11.47 19.07 12.80
C GLN A 88 -10.48 19.14 11.61
N GLU A 89 -9.18 19.19 11.89
CA GLU A 89 -8.16 19.20 10.86
C GLU A 89 -8.19 17.91 10.04
N ARG A 90 -8.27 16.79 10.73
CA ARG A 90 -8.38 15.48 10.10
C ARG A 90 -9.68 15.36 9.28
N LYS A 91 -10.81 15.77 9.85
CA LYS A 91 -12.10 15.76 9.17
C LYS A 91 -12.03 16.57 7.87
N ARG A 92 -11.51 17.79 7.91
CA ARG A 92 -11.35 18.63 6.71
C ARG A 92 -10.41 18.05 5.66
N PHE A 93 -9.33 17.41 6.10
CA PHE A 93 -8.43 16.74 5.17
C PHE A 93 -9.15 15.61 4.43
N LEU A 94 -9.92 14.82 5.16
CA LEU A 94 -10.70 13.75 4.57
C LEU A 94 -11.80 14.29 3.64
N GLU A 95 -12.51 15.36 4.03
CA GLU A 95 -13.47 16.07 3.17
C GLU A 95 -12.82 16.55 1.85
N ILE A 96 -11.59 17.05 1.89
CA ILE A 96 -10.84 17.42 0.69
C ILE A 96 -10.55 16.21 -0.20
N LEU A 97 -10.20 15.07 0.38
CA LEU A 97 -9.95 13.83 -0.36
C LEU A 97 -11.21 13.31 -1.08
N GLU A 98 -12.41 13.55 -0.54
CA GLU A 98 -13.68 13.21 -1.22
C GLU A 98 -13.84 13.89 -2.58
N TYR A 99 -13.35 15.13 -2.71
CA TYR A 99 -13.41 15.87 -3.99
C TYR A 99 -12.40 15.36 -5.03
N VAL A 100 -11.49 14.45 -4.63
CA VAL A 100 -10.58 13.82 -5.58
C VAL A 100 -11.31 12.65 -6.22
N GLU A 101 -11.50 12.67 -7.54
CA GLU A 101 -12.31 11.72 -8.33
C GLU A 101 -12.00 10.23 -8.10
N THR A 102 -10.83 9.92 -7.55
CA THR A 102 -10.40 8.54 -7.23
C THR A 102 -10.96 8.01 -5.91
N PHE A 103 -11.56 8.87 -5.08
CA PHE A 103 -12.13 8.46 -3.80
C PHE A 103 -13.65 8.48 -3.88
N ASN A 104 -14.28 7.32 -3.77
CA ASN A 104 -15.73 7.17 -3.78
C ASN A 104 -16.36 7.82 -2.53
N GLU A 105 -17.56 8.38 -2.71
CA GLU A 105 -18.36 9.12 -1.70
C GLU A 105 -18.59 8.38 -0.37
N ASN A 106 -18.32 7.09 -0.29
CA ASN A 106 -18.57 6.24 0.88
C ASN A 106 -17.38 6.01 1.82
N ILE A 107 -16.25 6.71 1.62
CA ILE A 107 -15.08 6.56 2.52
C ILE A 107 -15.44 7.03 3.92
N PHE A 108 -16.35 7.98 4.05
CA PHE A 108 -16.64 8.76 5.25
C PHE A 108 -17.83 8.28 6.04
N GLU A 109 -18.77 7.54 5.45
CA GLU A 109 -19.90 6.96 6.20
C GLU A 109 -19.45 6.10 7.39
N ASN A 110 -18.25 5.50 7.30
CA ASN A 110 -17.69 4.71 8.40
C ASN A 110 -16.86 5.52 9.41
N LEU A 111 -16.48 6.76 9.10
CA LEU A 111 -15.74 7.63 10.03
C LEU A 111 -16.66 8.31 11.04
N GLU A 112 -17.94 8.51 10.69
CA GLU A 112 -18.92 9.10 11.60
C GLU A 112 -19.32 8.16 12.75
N ILE A 113 -19.12 6.84 12.61
CA ILE A 113 -19.67 5.83 13.54
C ILE A 113 -18.67 5.37 14.63
N GLY A 114 -17.40 5.84 14.64
CA GLY A 114 -16.56 5.49 15.79
C GLY A 114 -15.04 5.52 15.66
N ASN A 115 -14.48 5.77 14.49
CA ASN A 115 -13.04 5.64 14.27
C ASN A 115 -12.30 6.98 14.03
N GLN A 116 -12.61 8.01 14.79
CA GLN A 116 -11.94 9.32 14.70
C GLN A 116 -10.40 9.24 14.88
N ASN A 117 -9.89 8.15 15.44
CA ASN A 117 -8.47 7.93 15.72
C ASN A 117 -7.80 6.89 14.81
N MET A 118 -8.51 6.34 13.82
CA MET A 118 -7.94 5.35 12.89
C MET A 118 -6.85 5.99 12.02
N PRO A 119 -5.66 5.41 11.88
CA PRO A 119 -4.62 5.93 10.99
C PRO A 119 -5.15 6.13 9.57
N ILE A 120 -4.69 7.19 8.88
CA ILE A 120 -5.12 7.51 7.50
C ILE A 120 -4.88 6.33 6.56
N LEU A 121 -3.75 5.65 6.69
CA LEU A 121 -3.45 4.47 5.89
C LEU A 121 -4.52 3.38 6.03
N GLU A 122 -5.01 3.14 7.24
CA GLU A 122 -6.05 2.12 7.49
C GLU A 122 -7.38 2.50 6.82
N ILE A 123 -7.66 3.78 6.67
CA ILE A 123 -8.83 4.27 5.94
C ILE A 123 -8.68 3.93 4.44
N PHE A 124 -7.49 4.16 3.85
CA PHE A 124 -7.22 3.79 2.47
C PHE A 124 -7.27 2.28 2.25
N ILE A 125 -6.72 1.50 3.18
CA ILE A 125 -6.79 0.03 3.16
C ILE A 125 -8.25 -0.43 3.20
N SER A 126 -9.06 0.13 4.10
CA SER A 126 -10.50 -0.20 4.20
C SER A 126 -11.24 0.10 2.90
N ASN A 127 -10.94 1.24 2.25
CA ASN A 127 -11.54 1.59 0.97
C ASN A 127 -11.10 0.62 -0.14
N PHE A 128 -9.81 0.31 -0.22
CA PHE A 128 -9.29 -0.68 -1.18
C PHE A 128 -9.97 -2.04 -1.01
N ILE A 129 -10.11 -2.52 0.23
CA ILE A 129 -10.82 -3.76 0.54
C ILE A 129 -12.24 -3.73 -0.03
N LYS A 130 -13.00 -2.65 0.20
CA LYS A 130 -14.36 -2.49 -0.32
C LYS A 130 -14.43 -2.55 -1.84
N GLU A 131 -13.47 -1.92 -2.53
CA GLU A 131 -13.43 -1.97 -3.99
C GLU A 131 -13.09 -3.38 -4.49
N VAL A 132 -12.16 -4.09 -3.85
CA VAL A 132 -11.87 -5.50 -4.17
C VAL A 132 -13.08 -6.40 -3.90
N GLU A 133 -13.81 -6.21 -2.80
CA GLU A 133 -15.06 -6.93 -2.53
C GLU A 133 -16.09 -6.72 -3.64
N LYS A 134 -16.22 -5.51 -4.19
CA LYS A 134 -17.11 -5.23 -5.32
C LYS A 134 -16.69 -5.99 -6.57
N ILE A 135 -15.38 -6.07 -6.84
CA ILE A 135 -14.83 -6.84 -7.96
C ILE A 135 -15.14 -8.32 -7.78
N VAL A 136 -14.85 -8.88 -6.61
CA VAL A 136 -15.12 -10.29 -6.31
C VAL A 136 -16.61 -10.62 -6.44
N LYS A 137 -17.51 -9.75 -5.95
CA LYS A 137 -18.98 -9.92 -6.09
C LYS A 137 -19.44 -9.88 -7.54
N LYS A 138 -18.77 -9.13 -8.42
CA LYS A 138 -19.06 -9.10 -9.86
C LYS A 138 -18.50 -10.32 -10.60
N GLY A 139 -17.59 -11.04 -10.00
CA GLY A 139 -16.83 -12.15 -10.57
C GLY A 139 -15.44 -11.72 -11.02
N LEU A 140 -14.45 -12.58 -10.76
CA LEU A 140 -13.07 -12.39 -11.18
C LEU A 140 -12.95 -12.49 -12.72
N VAL A 141 -11.96 -11.80 -13.27
CA VAL A 141 -11.71 -11.80 -14.72
C VAL A 141 -11.03 -13.10 -15.14
N TYR A 142 -11.56 -13.76 -16.14
CA TYR A 142 -10.91 -14.90 -16.80
C TYR A 142 -10.32 -14.45 -18.13
N SER A 143 -9.11 -14.89 -18.41
CA SER A 143 -8.43 -14.62 -19.68
C SER A 143 -7.67 -15.83 -20.18
N TYR A 144 -7.35 -15.84 -21.49
CA TYR A 144 -6.42 -16.82 -22.03
C TYR A 144 -5.00 -16.40 -21.70
N ILE A 145 -4.29 -17.27 -20.95
CA ILE A 145 -2.87 -17.12 -20.64
C ILE A 145 -2.06 -18.14 -21.40
N ASN A 146 -0.95 -17.71 -22.01
CA ASN A 146 -0.05 -18.62 -22.70
C ASN A 146 0.84 -19.34 -21.67
N LYS A 147 0.79 -20.67 -21.67
CA LYS A 147 1.59 -21.53 -20.82
C LYS A 147 2.61 -22.30 -21.63
N SER A 148 3.84 -22.44 -21.08
CA SER A 148 4.90 -23.27 -21.60
C SER A 148 5.27 -24.31 -20.56
N GLU A 149 4.83 -25.53 -20.74
CA GLU A 149 4.94 -26.59 -19.72
C GLU A 149 5.41 -27.92 -20.28
N ASN A 150 6.08 -28.71 -19.44
CA ASN A 150 6.51 -30.06 -19.74
C ASN A 150 5.43 -31.06 -19.26
N ILE A 151 4.55 -31.50 -20.17
CA ILE A 151 3.34 -32.29 -19.87
C ILE A 151 3.39 -33.68 -20.51
N LEU A 152 2.52 -34.59 -20.02
CA LEU A 152 2.49 -36.00 -20.45
C LEU A 152 1.68 -36.22 -21.74
N TYR A 153 0.98 -35.22 -22.23
CA TYR A 153 0.08 -35.31 -23.37
C TYR A 153 0.21 -34.11 -24.32
N PHE A 154 -0.20 -34.27 -25.54
CA PHE A 154 -0.18 -33.19 -26.52
C PHE A 154 -1.31 -32.17 -26.25
N LYS A 155 -0.92 -30.90 -26.08
CA LYS A 155 -1.84 -29.76 -25.93
C LYS A 155 -1.23 -28.53 -26.58
N GLY A 156 -1.87 -27.97 -27.58
CA GLY A 156 -1.35 -26.80 -28.29
C GLY A 156 -0.17 -27.09 -29.21
N LYS A 157 0.91 -26.31 -29.16
CA LYS A 157 2.05 -26.37 -30.05
C LYS A 157 3.28 -26.96 -29.34
N LEU A 158 3.95 -27.92 -29.99
CA LEU A 158 5.22 -28.46 -29.45
C LEU A 158 6.33 -27.42 -29.54
N ASP A 159 6.99 -27.14 -28.42
CA ASP A 159 8.20 -26.35 -28.35
C ASP A 159 9.43 -27.26 -28.57
N LEU A 160 9.81 -27.43 -29.82
CA LEU A 160 10.91 -28.30 -30.24
C LEU A 160 12.23 -27.98 -29.54
N PRO A 161 12.69 -26.71 -29.43
CA PRO A 161 13.93 -26.38 -28.75
C PRO A 161 13.97 -26.84 -27.30
N ASN A 162 12.91 -26.55 -26.55
CA ASN A 162 12.80 -26.94 -25.13
C ASN A 162 12.54 -28.45 -24.99
N HIS A 163 11.75 -29.04 -25.91
CA HIS A 163 11.54 -30.49 -25.92
C HIS A 163 12.83 -31.27 -26.10
N ILE A 164 13.69 -30.90 -27.06
CA ILE A 164 15.00 -31.53 -27.28
C ILE A 164 15.91 -31.31 -26.06
N LYS A 165 15.87 -30.13 -25.45
CA LYS A 165 16.71 -29.78 -24.31
C LYS A 165 16.39 -30.57 -23.04
N TYR A 166 15.10 -30.77 -22.75
CA TYR A 166 14.63 -31.30 -21.46
C TYR A 166 14.09 -32.73 -21.54
N ASN A 167 13.68 -33.26 -22.73
CA ASN A 167 12.94 -34.50 -22.86
C ASN A 167 13.64 -35.57 -23.72
N ILE A 168 14.96 -35.57 -23.80
CA ILE A 168 15.72 -36.58 -24.58
C ILE A 168 15.45 -38.00 -24.07
N ILE A 169 15.14 -38.17 -22.80
CA ILE A 169 14.97 -39.47 -22.14
C ILE A 169 13.58 -39.62 -21.50
N GLU A 170 12.81 -38.54 -21.41
CA GLU A 170 11.51 -38.54 -20.69
C GLU A 170 10.33 -38.66 -21.65
N ASN A 171 9.32 -39.45 -21.27
CA ASN A 171 8.04 -39.56 -21.99
C ASN A 171 7.13 -38.34 -21.70
N ARG A 172 7.65 -37.15 -21.96
CA ARG A 172 6.93 -35.88 -21.80
C ARG A 172 7.09 -35.01 -23.03
N PHE A 173 6.24 -34.02 -23.15
CA PHE A 173 6.25 -33.06 -24.29
C PHE A 173 6.31 -31.66 -23.76
N PHE A 174 7.25 -30.87 -24.27
CA PHE A 174 7.31 -29.45 -23.93
C PHE A 174 6.36 -28.70 -24.86
N MET A 175 5.23 -28.22 -24.28
CA MET A 175 4.13 -27.69 -25.05
C MET A 175 3.85 -26.21 -24.73
N ASN A 176 3.51 -25.44 -25.76
CA ASN A 176 3.00 -24.08 -25.64
C ASN A 176 1.52 -24.10 -26.00
N PHE A 177 0.70 -23.65 -25.06
CA PHE A 177 -0.76 -23.63 -25.24
C PHE A 177 -1.40 -22.47 -24.47
N ASP A 178 -2.56 -22.06 -24.96
CA ASP A 178 -3.38 -21.08 -24.26
C ASP A 178 -4.34 -21.80 -23.31
N GLU A 179 -4.44 -21.32 -22.09
CA GLU A 179 -5.34 -21.83 -21.08
C GLU A 179 -6.27 -20.71 -20.56
N PHE A 180 -7.57 -21.00 -20.57
CA PHE A 180 -8.55 -20.10 -19.98
C PHE A 180 -8.47 -20.18 -18.46
N SER A 181 -7.97 -19.13 -17.81
CA SER A 181 -7.61 -19.16 -16.41
C SER A 181 -8.09 -17.90 -15.68
N VAL A 182 -8.36 -18.06 -14.40
CA VAL A 182 -8.60 -16.95 -13.45
C VAL A 182 -7.32 -16.20 -13.09
N SER A 183 -6.14 -16.76 -13.39
CA SER A 183 -4.83 -16.13 -13.14
C SER A 183 -4.52 -15.05 -14.18
N SER A 184 -5.50 -14.18 -14.48
CA SER A 184 -5.28 -12.99 -15.30
C SER A 184 -4.31 -12.02 -14.58
N MET A 185 -3.64 -11.14 -15.34
CA MET A 185 -2.70 -10.17 -14.77
C MET A 185 -3.37 -9.28 -13.72
N GLU A 186 -4.61 -8.86 -13.97
CA GLU A 186 -5.40 -8.02 -13.08
C GLU A 186 -5.65 -8.71 -11.73
N ASN A 187 -6.08 -9.97 -11.76
CA ASN A 187 -6.34 -10.73 -10.55
C ASN A 187 -5.04 -11.04 -9.78
N CYS A 188 -3.95 -11.33 -10.48
CA CYS A 188 -2.63 -11.52 -9.87
C CYS A 188 -2.16 -10.25 -9.14
N LEU A 189 -2.32 -9.08 -9.76
CA LEU A 189 -1.97 -7.79 -9.14
C LEU A 189 -2.82 -7.53 -7.89
N LEU A 190 -4.13 -7.82 -7.93
CA LEU A 190 -5.00 -7.67 -6.76
C LEU A 190 -4.58 -8.60 -5.63
N LYS A 191 -4.27 -9.88 -5.92
CA LYS A 191 -3.78 -10.83 -4.93
C LYS A 191 -2.49 -10.33 -4.26
N LEU A 192 -1.49 -9.94 -5.06
CA LEU A 192 -0.23 -9.40 -4.54
C LEU A 192 -0.41 -8.12 -3.71
N ALA A 193 -1.34 -7.24 -4.12
CA ALA A 193 -1.68 -6.05 -3.34
C ALA A 193 -2.29 -6.44 -1.98
N LEU A 194 -3.24 -7.39 -1.95
CA LEU A 194 -3.84 -7.90 -0.71
C LEU A 194 -2.78 -8.51 0.22
N GLU A 195 -1.87 -9.34 -0.31
CA GLU A 195 -0.77 -9.94 0.46
C GLU A 195 0.16 -8.87 1.06
N LYS A 196 0.47 -7.83 0.28
CA LYS A 196 1.31 -6.73 0.74
C LYS A 196 0.66 -5.91 1.85
N ILE A 197 -0.60 -5.50 1.67
CA ILE A 197 -1.30 -4.68 2.66
C ILE A 197 -1.66 -5.47 3.93
N LYS A 198 -1.84 -6.79 3.85
CA LYS A 198 -1.99 -7.67 5.02
C LYS A 198 -0.85 -7.48 6.02
N ASN A 199 0.39 -7.33 5.53
CA ASN A 199 1.58 -7.17 6.37
C ASN A 199 1.75 -5.73 6.88
N ILE A 200 1.05 -4.77 6.29
CA ILE A 200 1.14 -3.34 6.64
C ILE A 200 0.02 -2.94 7.59
N SER A 201 -1.17 -3.52 7.43
CA SER A 201 -2.33 -3.20 8.25
C SER A 201 -2.12 -3.61 9.70
N SER A 202 -2.46 -2.70 10.61
CA SER A 202 -2.51 -2.93 12.07
C SER A 202 -3.94 -3.01 12.60
N ASN A 203 -4.94 -2.80 11.74
CA ASN A 203 -6.35 -2.87 12.10
C ASN A 203 -6.88 -4.30 11.96
N ILE A 204 -7.43 -4.86 13.04
CA ILE A 204 -7.92 -6.23 13.09
C ILE A 204 -9.05 -6.46 12.07
N GLU A 205 -10.00 -5.53 11.97
CA GLU A 205 -11.12 -5.66 11.03
C GLU A 205 -10.65 -5.69 9.57
N ASN A 206 -9.71 -4.81 9.21
CA ASN A 206 -9.11 -4.80 7.88
C ASN A 206 -8.36 -6.11 7.61
N THR A 207 -7.57 -6.57 8.57
CA THR A 207 -6.80 -7.82 8.45
C THR A 207 -7.71 -9.03 8.24
N ASP A 208 -8.81 -9.13 8.99
CA ASP A 208 -9.78 -10.21 8.85
C ASP A 208 -10.44 -10.21 7.47
N LYS A 209 -10.84 -9.03 6.97
CA LYS A 209 -11.42 -8.89 5.62
C LYS A 209 -10.41 -9.24 4.54
N ILE A 210 -9.14 -8.84 4.67
CA ILE A 210 -8.08 -9.22 3.75
C ILE A 210 -7.91 -10.73 3.71
N HIS A 211 -7.94 -11.41 4.86
CA HIS A 211 -7.87 -12.87 4.93
C HIS A 211 -9.03 -13.53 4.18
N GLN A 212 -10.26 -13.03 4.39
CA GLN A 212 -11.44 -13.55 3.69
C GLN A 212 -11.34 -13.36 2.18
N LEU A 213 -10.82 -12.21 1.72
CA LEU A 213 -10.59 -11.97 0.30
C LEU A 213 -9.51 -12.87 -0.26
N LEU A 214 -8.38 -13.06 0.44
CA LEU A 214 -7.29 -13.93 -0.02
C LEU A 214 -7.74 -15.38 -0.26
N ILE A 215 -8.73 -15.88 0.51
CA ILE A 215 -9.35 -17.19 0.25
C ILE A 215 -10.02 -17.21 -1.13
N GLN A 216 -10.68 -16.11 -1.54
CA GLN A 216 -11.31 -16.02 -2.88
C GLN A 216 -10.28 -15.96 -4.02
N PHE A 217 -9.03 -15.61 -3.71
CA PHE A 217 -7.91 -15.56 -4.64
C PHE A 217 -6.98 -16.78 -4.55
N GLU A 218 -7.38 -17.86 -3.85
CA GLU A 218 -6.51 -19.02 -3.61
C GLU A 218 -6.06 -19.67 -4.91
N ASP A 219 -6.97 -19.85 -5.87
CA ASP A 219 -6.71 -20.49 -7.16
C ASP A 219 -5.89 -19.64 -8.14
N ILE A 220 -5.53 -18.41 -7.78
CA ILE A 220 -4.78 -17.51 -8.65
C ILE A 220 -3.30 -17.75 -8.47
N GLU A 221 -2.63 -18.17 -9.55
CA GLU A 221 -1.18 -18.35 -9.61
C GLU A 221 -0.48 -17.02 -9.90
N THR A 222 0.43 -16.60 -9.01
CA THR A 222 1.22 -15.35 -9.16
C THR A 222 2.62 -15.56 -9.73
N SER A 223 2.97 -16.78 -10.11
CA SER A 223 4.31 -17.19 -10.56
C SER A 223 4.75 -16.65 -11.92
N GLY A 224 4.01 -15.75 -12.54
CA GLY A 224 4.30 -15.18 -13.86
C GLY A 224 4.52 -13.67 -13.90
N LEU A 225 4.61 -13.00 -12.74
CA LEU A 225 4.80 -11.54 -12.63
C LEU A 225 6.21 -11.18 -12.22
#